data_e8b7dff22834ec4d72b25cb41bcc73e1
#
_entry.id   e8b7dff22834ec4d72b25cb41bcc73e1
#
_cell.length_a   1.000
_cell.length_b   1.000
_cell.length_c   1.000
_cell.angle_alpha   90.00
_cell.angle_beta   90.00
_cell.angle_gamma   90.00
#
_symmetry.space_group_name_H-M   'P 1'
#
loop_
_entity.id
_entity.type
_entity.pdbx_description
1 polymer ?
#
loop_
_entity_poly.entity_id
_entity_poly.type
_entity_poly.pdbx_seq_one_letter_code
_entity_poly.pdbx_strand_id
1 'polypeptide(L)'
;RKLWAKRVAFGFAAIFGALLLIAGLAMWFGDPKFESRLMTDRGFTDGGRAIIATVIAMGAWMLAAAFWHRTRNGVAGMLWALGGLWVLYGVVAAPLLNPSSSARGLMTTVGERIGPEAELGLVAWREQNLLMADRPAATFGFKAEWAEQLSKAMLWQTESPNRRWLLVQEPAL
;
A
#
# COMPACT_ATOMS: atom_id res chain seq x y z
N ARG A 1 4.32 -28.25 30.76
CA ARG A 1 4.84 -27.44 29.66
C ARG A 1 3.88 -27.34 28.47
N LYS A 2 3.25 -28.45 28.03
CA LYS A 2 2.33 -28.42 26.87
C LYS A 2 1.04 -27.60 27.09
N LEU A 3 0.49 -27.56 28.30
CA LEU A 3 -0.73 -26.80 28.61
C LEU A 3 -0.51 -25.28 28.59
N TRP A 4 0.61 -24.81 29.07
CA TRP A 4 0.96 -23.39 29.04
C TRP A 4 1.10 -22.89 27.59
N ALA A 5 1.85 -23.60 26.74
CA ALA A 5 2.01 -23.24 25.34
C ALA A 5 0.66 -23.15 24.57
N LYS A 6 -0.27 -24.09 24.85
CA LYS A 6 -1.63 -24.04 24.28
C LYS A 6 -2.41 -22.79 24.71
N ARG A 7 -2.32 -22.42 26.00
CA ARG A 7 -3.00 -21.21 26.52
C ARG A 7 -2.42 -19.92 25.92
N VAL A 8 -1.10 -19.85 25.81
CA VAL A 8 -0.42 -18.70 25.23
C VAL A 8 -0.77 -18.57 23.75
N ALA A 9 -0.70 -19.65 22.98
CA ALA A 9 -1.06 -19.66 21.57
C ALA A 9 -2.52 -19.23 21.34
N PHE A 10 -3.45 -19.76 22.16
CA PHE A 10 -4.85 -19.34 22.13
C PHE A 10 -5.02 -17.86 22.48
N GLY A 11 -4.39 -17.42 23.58
CA GLY A 11 -4.47 -16.04 24.05
C GLY A 11 -3.94 -15.05 23.01
N PHE A 12 -2.79 -15.37 22.41
CA PHE A 12 -2.22 -14.55 21.34
C PHE A 12 -3.19 -14.41 20.15
N ALA A 13 -3.68 -15.51 19.61
CA ALA A 13 -4.59 -15.50 18.47
C ALA A 13 -5.91 -14.78 18.77
N ALA A 14 -6.46 -15.00 20.00
CA ALA A 14 -7.71 -14.36 20.41
C ALA A 14 -7.55 -12.85 20.65
N ILE A 15 -6.49 -12.42 21.32
CA ILE A 15 -6.24 -10.99 21.60
C ILE A 15 -5.95 -10.25 20.29
N PHE A 16 -5.08 -10.79 19.45
CA PHE A 16 -4.72 -10.15 18.19
C PHE A 16 -5.90 -10.11 17.22
N GLY A 17 -6.67 -11.20 17.14
CA GLY A 17 -7.91 -11.24 16.36
C GLY A 17 -8.96 -10.23 16.86
N ALA A 18 -9.13 -10.10 18.19
CA ALA A 18 -10.03 -9.13 18.77
C ALA A 18 -9.59 -7.69 18.47
N LEU A 19 -8.30 -7.38 18.58
CA LEU A 19 -7.75 -6.06 18.27
C LEU A 19 -7.99 -5.68 16.80
N LEU A 20 -7.72 -6.59 15.86
CA LEU A 20 -7.99 -6.35 14.43
C LEU A 20 -9.48 -6.15 14.17
N LEU A 21 -10.34 -6.97 14.77
CA LEU A 21 -11.78 -6.86 14.59
C LEU A 21 -12.31 -5.54 15.14
N ILE A 22 -11.92 -5.18 16.36
CA ILE A 22 -12.34 -3.92 17.00
C ILE A 22 -11.82 -2.71 16.20
N ALA A 23 -10.56 -2.73 15.79
CA ALA A 23 -9.98 -1.67 14.98
C ALA A 23 -10.70 -1.53 13.63
N GLY A 24 -10.96 -2.64 12.95
CA GLY A 24 -11.70 -2.65 11.69
C GLY A 24 -13.14 -2.12 11.85
N LEU A 25 -13.86 -2.55 12.88
CA LEU A 25 -15.20 -2.06 13.17
C LEU A 25 -15.19 -0.57 13.58
N ALA A 26 -14.24 -0.15 14.40
CA ALA A 26 -14.08 1.27 14.77
C ALA A 26 -13.80 2.15 13.54
N MET A 27 -13.02 1.68 12.56
CA MET A 27 -12.82 2.38 11.29
C MET A 27 -14.07 2.35 10.41
N TRP A 28 -14.82 1.25 10.42
CA TRP A 28 -16.04 1.09 9.59
C TRP A 28 -17.19 2.00 10.05
N PHE A 29 -17.38 2.13 11.35
CA PHE A 29 -18.43 2.95 11.97
C PHE A 29 -17.90 4.30 12.49
N GLY A 30 -16.64 4.61 12.25
CA GLY A 30 -15.96 5.79 12.75
C GLY A 30 -16.29 7.08 11.99
N ASP A 31 -15.52 8.13 12.26
CA ASP A 31 -15.71 9.47 11.70
C ASP A 31 -15.57 9.45 10.15
N PRO A 32 -16.56 10.00 9.41
CA PRO A 32 -16.47 10.19 7.95
C PRO A 32 -15.21 10.92 7.48
N LYS A 33 -14.60 11.73 8.34
CA LYS A 33 -13.30 12.39 8.06
C LYS A 33 -12.15 11.40 7.85
N PHE A 34 -12.24 10.19 8.41
CA PHE A 34 -11.24 9.15 8.18
C PHE A 34 -11.32 8.61 6.75
N GLU A 35 -12.52 8.37 6.25
CA GLU A 35 -12.72 7.94 4.84
C GLU A 35 -12.20 9.01 3.87
N SER A 36 -12.52 10.29 4.11
CA SER A 36 -12.06 11.39 3.26
C SER A 36 -10.54 11.54 3.24
N ARG A 37 -9.86 11.31 4.37
CA ARG A 37 -8.39 11.29 4.44
C ARG A 37 -7.81 10.12 3.65
N LEU A 38 -8.40 8.93 3.74
CA LEU A 38 -7.95 7.78 2.96
C LEU A 38 -8.10 8.03 1.46
N MET A 39 -9.18 8.69 1.03
CA MET A 39 -9.35 9.09 -0.37
C MET A 39 -8.30 10.10 -0.81
N THR A 40 -8.08 11.16 -0.02
CA THR A 40 -7.21 12.28 -0.39
C THR A 40 -5.73 11.89 -0.28
N ASP A 41 -5.33 11.29 0.85
CA ASP A 41 -3.91 11.06 1.16
C ASP A 41 -3.38 9.76 0.54
N ARG A 42 -4.25 8.78 0.30
CA ARG A 42 -3.88 7.44 -0.17
C ARG A 42 -4.48 7.05 -1.51
N GLY A 43 -5.38 7.87 -2.08
CA GLY A 43 -5.99 7.62 -3.39
C GLY A 43 -6.95 6.43 -3.44
N PHE A 44 -7.55 6.03 -2.32
CA PHE A 44 -8.57 4.98 -2.31
C PHE A 44 -9.88 5.49 -2.85
N THR A 45 -10.33 4.99 -3.99
CA THR A 45 -11.56 5.42 -4.66
C THR A 45 -12.84 5.05 -3.89
N ASP A 46 -12.80 4.02 -3.06
CA ASP A 46 -13.91 3.52 -2.24
C ASP A 46 -13.87 3.99 -0.78
N GLY A 47 -13.04 4.99 -0.44
CA GLY A 47 -12.82 5.43 0.93
C GLY A 47 -12.05 4.42 1.79
N GLY A 48 -11.42 3.43 1.16
CA GLY A 48 -10.70 2.35 1.84
C GLY A 48 -11.61 1.28 2.44
N ARG A 49 -12.91 1.25 2.09
CA ARG A 49 -13.88 0.29 2.65
C ARG A 49 -13.48 -1.15 2.38
N ALA A 50 -12.94 -1.46 1.20
CA ALA A 50 -12.48 -2.81 0.88
C ALA A 50 -11.32 -3.25 1.79
N ILE A 51 -10.37 -2.36 2.09
CA ILE A 51 -9.27 -2.69 3.00
C ILE A 51 -9.76 -2.81 4.45
N ILE A 52 -10.67 -1.94 4.90
CA ILE A 52 -11.29 -2.02 6.23
C ILE A 52 -12.06 -3.34 6.39
N ALA A 53 -12.87 -3.71 5.39
CA ALA A 53 -13.57 -5.01 5.38
C ALA A 53 -12.59 -6.18 5.47
N THR A 54 -11.44 -6.09 4.79
CA THR A 54 -10.38 -7.10 4.86
C THR A 54 -9.79 -7.22 6.27
N VAL A 55 -9.55 -6.09 6.96
CA VAL A 55 -9.08 -6.08 8.36
C VAL A 55 -10.10 -6.74 9.29
N ILE A 56 -11.40 -6.44 9.10
CA ILE A 56 -12.50 -7.09 9.84
C ILE A 56 -12.49 -8.61 9.59
N ALA A 57 -12.37 -9.02 8.33
CA ALA A 57 -12.33 -10.44 7.96
C ALA A 57 -11.12 -11.16 8.57
N MET A 58 -9.94 -10.52 8.60
CA MET A 58 -8.75 -11.06 9.26
C MET A 58 -8.97 -11.27 10.76
N GLY A 59 -9.54 -10.27 11.45
CA GLY A 59 -9.86 -10.37 12.88
C GLY A 59 -10.86 -11.46 13.17
N ALA A 60 -11.94 -11.53 12.40
CA ALA A 60 -12.98 -12.56 12.53
C ALA A 60 -12.41 -13.97 12.26
N TRP A 61 -11.57 -14.13 11.24
CA TRP A 61 -10.88 -15.39 10.95
C TRP A 61 -9.99 -15.84 12.11
N MET A 62 -9.17 -14.95 12.65
CA MET A 62 -8.28 -15.29 13.77
C MET A 62 -9.06 -15.72 15.00
N LEU A 63 -10.14 -15.03 15.33
CA LEU A 63 -11.04 -15.42 16.42
C LEU A 63 -11.69 -16.78 16.15
N ALA A 64 -12.24 -16.99 14.97
CA ALA A 64 -12.86 -18.25 14.60
C ALA A 64 -11.86 -19.43 14.72
N ALA A 65 -10.64 -19.28 14.18
CA ALA A 65 -9.59 -20.29 14.28
C ALA A 65 -9.17 -20.56 15.73
N ALA A 66 -9.00 -19.50 16.55
CA ALA A 66 -8.66 -19.63 17.96
C ALA A 66 -9.73 -20.40 18.72
N PHE A 67 -11.00 -20.01 18.60
CA PHE A 67 -12.11 -20.65 19.33
C PHE A 67 -12.42 -22.05 18.83
N TRP A 68 -12.31 -22.33 17.54
CA TRP A 68 -12.52 -23.67 16.98
C TRP A 68 -11.52 -24.70 17.51
N HIS A 69 -10.27 -24.28 17.68
CA HIS A 69 -9.20 -25.16 18.13
C HIS A 69 -8.89 -25.10 19.63
N ARG A 70 -9.61 -24.27 20.39
CA ARG A 70 -9.31 -24.00 21.82
C ARG A 70 -9.23 -25.25 22.68
N THR A 71 -10.11 -26.21 22.44
CA THR A 71 -10.21 -27.48 23.24
C THR A 71 -9.34 -28.60 22.69
N ARG A 72 -9.09 -28.61 21.38
CA ARG A 72 -8.37 -29.68 20.69
C ARG A 72 -6.87 -29.45 20.69
N ASN A 73 -6.41 -28.39 20.01
CA ASN A 73 -5.01 -28.08 19.90
C ASN A 73 -4.80 -26.57 19.69
N GLY A 74 -4.45 -25.83 20.75
CA GLY A 74 -4.24 -24.38 20.66
C GLY A 74 -3.10 -23.97 19.72
N VAL A 75 -2.08 -24.81 19.52
CA VAL A 75 -1.01 -24.55 18.55
C VAL A 75 -1.53 -24.64 17.12
N ALA A 76 -2.37 -25.66 16.83
CA ALA A 76 -3.02 -25.74 15.53
C ALA A 76 -3.94 -24.52 15.28
N GLY A 77 -4.68 -24.08 16.31
CA GLY A 77 -5.48 -22.84 16.23
C GLY A 77 -4.66 -21.63 15.85
N MET A 78 -3.49 -21.45 16.44
CA MET A 78 -2.57 -20.36 16.11
C MET A 78 -2.05 -20.49 14.66
N LEU A 79 -1.66 -21.68 14.22
CA LEU A 79 -1.20 -21.90 12.84
C LEU A 79 -2.30 -21.62 11.82
N TRP A 80 -3.54 -22.05 12.08
CA TRP A 80 -4.69 -21.73 11.24
C TRP A 80 -5.00 -20.24 11.25
N ALA A 81 -4.92 -19.56 12.40
CA ALA A 81 -5.13 -18.13 12.52
C ALA A 81 -4.10 -17.35 11.68
N LEU A 82 -2.81 -17.66 11.84
CA LEU A 82 -1.75 -17.02 11.09
C LEU A 82 -1.77 -17.36 9.59
N GLY A 83 -2.01 -18.63 9.25
CA GLY A 83 -2.12 -19.06 7.85
C GLY A 83 -3.22 -18.34 7.10
N GLY A 84 -4.42 -18.24 7.67
CA GLY A 84 -5.52 -17.51 7.07
C GLY A 84 -5.29 -16.02 7.02
N LEU A 85 -4.66 -15.43 8.05
CA LEU A 85 -4.24 -14.02 8.03
C LEU A 85 -3.28 -13.73 6.86
N TRP A 86 -2.28 -14.59 6.65
CA TRP A 86 -1.34 -14.44 5.54
C TRP A 86 -2.01 -14.62 4.18
N VAL A 87 -2.93 -15.55 4.06
CA VAL A 87 -3.71 -15.75 2.82
C VAL A 87 -4.58 -14.53 2.53
N LEU A 88 -5.33 -14.03 3.51
CA LEU A 88 -6.15 -12.82 3.36
C LEU A 88 -5.29 -11.59 3.03
N TYR A 89 -4.13 -11.47 3.68
CA TYR A 89 -3.19 -10.40 3.36
C TYR A 89 -2.68 -10.51 1.92
N GLY A 90 -2.15 -11.66 1.51
CA GLY A 90 -1.53 -11.82 0.18
C GLY A 90 -2.52 -11.77 -0.97
N VAL A 91 -3.72 -12.37 -0.78
CA VAL A 91 -4.71 -12.49 -1.87
C VAL A 91 -5.65 -11.28 -1.94
N VAL A 92 -5.94 -10.63 -0.81
CA VAL A 92 -6.92 -9.53 -0.75
C VAL A 92 -6.27 -8.20 -0.41
N ALA A 93 -5.60 -8.10 0.75
CA ALA A 93 -5.07 -6.82 1.21
C ALA A 93 -3.94 -6.28 0.32
N ALA A 94 -2.99 -7.12 -0.08
CA ALA A 94 -1.85 -6.68 -0.89
C ALA A 94 -2.27 -6.15 -2.28
N PRO A 95 -3.16 -6.80 -3.04
CA PRO A 95 -3.71 -6.22 -4.28
C PRO A 95 -4.47 -4.91 -4.07
N LEU A 96 -5.25 -4.79 -2.98
CA LEU A 96 -5.97 -3.55 -2.66
C LEU A 96 -5.03 -2.40 -2.29
N LEU A 97 -3.91 -2.69 -1.62
CA LEU A 97 -2.91 -1.69 -1.23
C LEU A 97 -1.96 -1.32 -2.38
N ASN A 98 -1.80 -2.20 -3.37
CA ASN A 98 -0.81 -2.02 -4.44
C ASN A 98 -0.96 -0.68 -5.20
N PRO A 99 -2.17 -0.23 -5.60
CA PRO A 99 -2.33 1.05 -6.30
C PRO A 99 -1.87 2.25 -5.48
N SER A 100 -2.10 2.23 -4.15
CA SER A 100 -1.73 3.32 -3.25
C SER A 100 -0.30 3.24 -2.71
N SER A 101 0.33 2.06 -2.77
CA SER A 101 1.68 1.82 -2.25
C SER A 101 2.75 1.72 -3.34
N SER A 102 2.35 1.51 -4.60
CA SER A 102 3.25 1.48 -5.75
C SER A 102 3.05 2.72 -6.62
N ALA A 103 4.12 3.15 -7.31
CA ALA A 103 4.02 4.23 -8.28
C ALA A 103 3.29 3.84 -9.59
N ARG A 104 2.81 2.60 -9.71
CA ARG A 104 2.22 2.10 -10.96
C ARG A 104 1.03 2.94 -11.44
N GLY A 105 0.06 3.21 -10.56
CA GLY A 105 -1.11 4.01 -10.91
C GLY A 105 -0.72 5.42 -11.41
N LEU A 106 0.19 6.08 -10.67
CA LEU A 106 0.72 7.38 -11.06
C LEU A 106 1.40 7.31 -12.44
N MET A 107 2.30 6.36 -12.64
CA MET A 107 3.08 6.27 -13.88
C MET A 107 2.21 5.88 -15.08
N THR A 108 1.18 5.06 -14.89
CA THR A 108 0.18 4.77 -15.93
C THR A 108 -0.58 6.04 -16.34
N THR A 109 -1.09 6.81 -15.36
CA THR A 109 -1.79 8.07 -15.62
C THR A 109 -0.89 9.10 -16.32
N VAL A 110 0.39 9.18 -15.90
CA VAL A 110 1.39 10.04 -16.57
C VAL A 110 1.57 9.60 -18.02
N GLY A 111 1.79 8.31 -18.27
CA GLY A 111 1.96 7.76 -19.62
C GLY A 111 0.79 8.05 -20.55
N GLU A 112 -0.44 7.82 -20.07
CA GLU A 112 -1.68 8.13 -20.81
C GLU A 112 -1.80 9.63 -21.14
N ARG A 113 -1.42 10.49 -20.19
CA ARG A 113 -1.57 11.94 -20.33
C ARG A 113 -0.57 12.58 -21.29
N ILE A 114 0.67 12.08 -21.30
CA ILE A 114 1.72 12.63 -22.18
C ILE A 114 1.74 11.99 -23.58
N GLY A 115 1.08 10.85 -23.75
CA GLY A 115 1.01 10.13 -25.02
C GLY A 115 2.24 9.27 -25.33
N PRO A 116 2.15 8.37 -26.32
CA PRO A 116 3.18 7.33 -26.57
C PRO A 116 4.50 7.88 -27.11
N GLU A 117 4.49 9.01 -27.80
CA GLU A 117 5.66 9.61 -28.46
C GLU A 117 6.46 10.54 -27.53
N ALA A 118 5.98 10.80 -26.31
CA ALA A 118 6.61 11.69 -25.38
C ALA A 118 7.80 11.05 -24.66
N GLU A 119 8.84 11.82 -24.41
CA GLU A 119 9.96 11.49 -23.56
C GLU A 119 9.69 11.96 -22.13
N LEU A 120 9.95 11.14 -21.13
CA LEU A 120 9.70 11.44 -19.73
C LEU A 120 11.00 11.71 -18.98
N GLY A 121 11.07 12.84 -18.25
CA GLY A 121 12.13 13.15 -17.30
C GLY A 121 11.59 13.13 -15.87
N LEU A 122 12.38 12.59 -14.94
CA LEU A 122 12.02 12.48 -13.54
C LEU A 122 12.92 13.37 -12.66
N VAL A 123 12.32 14.25 -11.86
CA VAL A 123 12.99 15.13 -10.91
C VAL A 123 12.53 14.82 -9.50
N ALA A 124 13.44 14.73 -8.54
CA ALA A 124 13.17 14.38 -7.15
C ALA A 124 12.39 13.06 -7.01
N TRP A 125 12.68 12.10 -7.85
CA TRP A 125 11.97 10.84 -8.01
C TRP A 125 12.40 9.77 -7.01
N ARG A 126 11.55 8.75 -6.84
CA ARG A 126 11.87 7.54 -6.09
C ARG A 126 12.08 6.38 -7.07
N GLU A 127 12.88 5.39 -6.68
CA GLU A 127 13.16 4.19 -7.49
C GLU A 127 11.90 3.56 -8.09
N GLN A 128 10.83 3.49 -7.33
CA GLN A 128 9.55 2.95 -7.79
C GLN A 128 8.93 3.73 -8.96
N ASN A 129 9.18 5.03 -9.09
CA ASN A 129 8.71 5.81 -10.23
C ASN A 129 9.42 5.35 -11.50
N LEU A 130 10.73 5.18 -11.43
CA LEU A 130 11.52 4.71 -12.56
C LEU A 130 11.17 3.28 -12.96
N LEU A 131 11.03 2.37 -11.97
CA LEU A 131 10.70 0.96 -12.21
C LEU A 131 9.29 0.75 -12.77
N MET A 132 8.36 1.64 -12.47
CA MET A 132 6.95 1.55 -12.90
C MET A 132 6.63 2.42 -14.12
N ALA A 133 7.62 3.15 -14.65
CA ALA A 133 7.45 3.90 -15.90
C ALA A 133 7.16 2.93 -17.06
N ASP A 134 6.25 3.31 -17.94
CA ASP A 134 5.87 2.57 -19.13
C ASP A 134 6.91 2.72 -20.27
N ARG A 135 7.89 3.59 -20.06
CA ARG A 135 8.95 3.94 -21.01
C ARG A 135 10.24 4.29 -20.30
N PRO A 136 11.39 4.29 -21.03
CA PRO A 136 12.64 4.81 -20.49
C PRO A 136 12.49 6.26 -20.05
N ALA A 137 12.90 6.57 -18.81
CA ALA A 137 12.81 7.91 -18.27
C ALA A 137 14.22 8.49 -18.06
N ALA A 138 14.40 9.77 -18.47
CA ALA A 138 15.62 10.51 -18.20
C ALA A 138 15.70 10.89 -16.72
N THR A 139 16.88 10.76 -16.11
CA THR A 139 17.14 11.14 -14.73
C THR A 139 18.30 12.13 -14.65
N PHE A 140 18.25 13.03 -13.69
CA PHE A 140 19.17 14.17 -13.60
C PHE A 140 20.10 14.10 -12.39
N GLY A 141 20.38 12.88 -11.93
CA GLY A 141 21.26 12.59 -10.79
C GLY A 141 20.49 12.22 -9.53
N PHE A 142 20.49 10.94 -9.16
CA PHE A 142 19.72 10.42 -8.01
C PHE A 142 20.12 11.02 -6.67
N LYS A 143 21.40 11.38 -6.49
CA LYS A 143 21.95 11.96 -5.25
C LYS A 143 22.18 13.47 -5.32
N ALA A 144 21.89 14.11 -6.47
CA ALA A 144 22.04 15.53 -6.60
C ALA A 144 20.94 16.28 -5.86
N GLU A 145 21.23 17.48 -5.42
CA GLU A 145 20.24 18.39 -4.84
C GLU A 145 19.07 18.63 -5.80
N TRP A 146 17.87 18.77 -5.27
CA TRP A 146 16.66 18.88 -6.08
C TRP A 146 16.70 20.09 -7.04
N ALA A 147 17.25 21.22 -6.58
CA ALA A 147 17.41 22.40 -7.41
C ALA A 147 18.37 22.16 -8.60
N GLU A 148 19.42 21.38 -8.39
CA GLU A 148 20.36 20.99 -9.44
C GLU A 148 19.71 20.03 -10.45
N GLN A 149 18.96 19.04 -9.94
CA GLN A 149 18.18 18.14 -10.79
C GLN A 149 17.18 18.91 -11.66
N LEU A 150 16.44 19.83 -11.06
CA LEU A 150 15.46 20.66 -11.76
C LEU A 150 16.11 21.52 -12.84
N SER A 151 17.23 22.18 -12.53
CA SER A 151 17.96 23.02 -13.50
C SER A 151 18.41 22.20 -14.72
N LYS A 152 18.96 20.99 -14.50
CA LYS A 152 19.36 20.08 -15.59
C LYS A 152 18.17 19.59 -16.39
N ALA A 153 17.06 19.29 -15.70
CA ALA A 153 15.82 18.83 -16.32
C ALA A 153 15.19 19.91 -17.21
N MET A 154 15.20 21.15 -16.76
CA MET A 154 14.71 22.29 -17.56
C MET A 154 15.56 22.51 -18.83
N LEU A 155 16.88 22.44 -18.72
CA LEU A 155 17.76 22.49 -19.88
C LEU A 155 17.48 21.37 -20.87
N TRP A 156 17.34 20.14 -20.37
CA TRP A 156 16.97 18.99 -21.19
C TRP A 156 15.61 19.18 -21.88
N GLN A 157 14.61 19.73 -21.18
CA GLN A 157 13.29 19.98 -21.76
C GLN A 157 13.32 21.02 -22.87
N THR A 158 14.14 22.09 -22.76
CA THR A 158 14.22 23.13 -23.75
C THR A 158 14.73 22.68 -25.12
N GLU A 159 15.46 21.57 -25.20
CA GLU A 159 15.91 21.00 -26.48
C GLU A 159 14.75 20.41 -27.32
N SER A 160 13.67 19.97 -26.67
CA SER A 160 12.49 19.43 -27.37
C SER A 160 11.20 19.65 -26.54
N PRO A 161 10.72 20.90 -26.42
CA PRO A 161 9.65 21.26 -25.47
C PRO A 161 8.32 20.58 -25.75
N ASN A 162 8.04 20.21 -26.99
CA ASN A 162 6.79 19.56 -27.37
C ASN A 162 6.78 18.04 -27.17
N ARG A 163 7.96 17.43 -26.95
CA ARG A 163 8.10 15.98 -26.77
C ARG A 163 8.56 15.58 -25.38
N ARG A 164 9.21 16.49 -24.65
CA ARG A 164 9.82 16.21 -23.34
C ARG A 164 8.97 16.73 -22.21
N TRP A 165 8.56 15.83 -21.33
CA TRP A 165 7.72 16.11 -20.18
C TRP A 165 8.48 15.81 -18.89
N LEU A 166 8.28 16.64 -17.87
CA LEU A 166 8.90 16.46 -16.57
C LEU A 166 7.87 16.07 -15.54
N LEU A 167 8.13 15.00 -14.81
CA LEU A 167 7.44 14.66 -13.58
C LEU A 167 8.30 15.17 -12.42
N VAL A 168 7.81 16.19 -11.72
CA VAL A 168 8.49 16.83 -10.60
C VAL A 168 7.73 16.53 -9.32
N GLN A 169 8.42 16.09 -8.27
CA GLN A 169 7.80 15.89 -6.97
C GLN A 169 7.64 17.25 -6.26
N GLU A 170 6.49 17.49 -5.62
CA GLU A 170 6.12 18.77 -5.00
C GLU A 170 7.20 19.41 -4.10
N PRO A 171 7.97 18.67 -3.27
CA PRO A 171 9.03 19.27 -2.47
C PRO A 171 10.18 19.88 -3.26
N ALA A 172 10.24 19.69 -4.59
CA ALA A 172 11.28 20.23 -5.48
C ALA A 172 10.83 21.48 -6.25
N LEU A 173 9.60 21.92 -6.07
CA LEU A 173 9.02 23.15 -6.56
C LEU A 173 9.12 24.26 -5.51
#